data_4fdaabb87bccd90c6a1e552c3327e32f
#
_entry.id   4fdaabb87bccd90c6a1e552c3327e32f
#
_cell.length_a   1.000
_cell.length_b   1.000
_cell.length_c   1.000
_cell.angle_alpha   90.00
_cell.angle_beta   90.00
_cell.angle_gamma   90.00
#
_symmetry.space_group_name_H-M   'P 1'
#
loop_
_entity.id
_entity.type
_entity.pdbx_description
1 polymer ?
#
loop_
_entity_poly.entity_id
_entity_poly.type
_entity_poly.pdbx_seq_one_letter_code
_entity_poly.pdbx_strand_id
1 'polypeptide(L)'
;MAEKTDTTNMLDDVNEPDDAFLFASEQEQSVQAPRRALVVIVTDYPDDTAQDTSRLAGELLSEAEFNVDGAVIVRSKKSKIRQAIETGVVGGVDLVLTIGGTGVGPRDKTPEATRAVLDQMVPGVAQALRSSGQACGAVDACTSRGISGVSGSTVIVNVASSRAAVRDGMATLTPLVHHLVDQLQKSSV
;
A
#
# COMPACT_ATOMS: atom_id res chain seq x y z
N MET A 1 31.05 58.19 3.95
CA MET A 1 30.94 57.22 5.05
C MET A 1 29.84 56.23 4.67
N ALA A 2 30.22 55.07 4.19
CA ALA A 2 29.29 54.02 3.80
C ALA A 2 29.39 52.94 4.87
N GLU A 3 28.29 52.74 5.55
CA GLU A 3 28.11 51.74 6.58
C GLU A 3 27.98 50.37 5.94
N LYS A 4 28.95 49.49 6.14
CA LYS A 4 28.90 48.08 5.74
C LYS A 4 27.97 47.36 6.70
N THR A 5 26.80 46.95 6.23
CA THR A 5 25.96 46.00 6.92
C THR A 5 26.63 44.63 6.82
N ASP A 6 27.12 44.18 7.96
CA ASP A 6 27.68 42.84 8.18
C ASP A 6 26.51 41.83 8.20
N THR A 7 26.32 41.12 7.09
CA THR A 7 25.39 39.99 7.03
C THR A 7 26.09 38.80 7.70
N THR A 8 25.95 38.70 9.02
CA THR A 8 26.36 37.53 9.81
C THR A 8 25.64 36.30 9.27
N ASN A 9 26.43 35.36 8.83
CA ASN A 9 25.99 34.11 8.20
C ASN A 9 25.23 33.28 9.27
N MET A 10 23.91 33.27 9.21
CA MET A 10 23.04 32.53 10.17
C MET A 10 23.22 31.02 10.11
N LEU A 11 24.13 30.52 9.26
CA LEU A 11 24.39 29.08 9.10
C LEU A 11 25.57 28.57 9.93
N ASP A 12 26.36 29.47 10.55
CA ASP A 12 27.55 29.08 11.34
C ASP A 12 27.20 28.59 12.76
N ASP A 13 25.93 28.68 13.16
CA ASP A 13 25.48 28.29 14.53
C ASP A 13 24.61 26.99 14.51
N VAL A 14 24.58 26.26 13.41
CA VAL A 14 23.93 24.95 13.33
C VAL A 14 24.96 23.89 13.72
N ASN A 15 24.98 23.51 15.00
CA ASN A 15 25.76 22.38 15.47
C ASN A 15 25.30 21.11 14.68
N GLU A 16 26.25 20.41 14.07
CA GLU A 16 25.96 19.06 13.53
C GLU A 16 25.38 18.19 14.64
N PRO A 17 24.35 17.38 14.35
CA PRO A 17 23.79 16.46 15.33
C PRO A 17 24.88 15.56 15.89
N ASP A 18 24.95 15.45 17.21
CA ASP A 18 25.86 14.53 17.90
C ASP A 18 25.64 13.09 17.39
N ASP A 19 26.72 12.35 17.21
CA ASP A 19 26.69 10.94 16.81
C ASP A 19 25.74 10.12 17.71
N ALA A 20 25.65 10.46 19.00
CA ALA A 20 24.70 9.84 19.92
C ALA A 20 23.23 10.12 19.56
N PHE A 21 22.92 11.30 19.04
CA PHE A 21 21.57 11.64 18.56
C PHE A 21 21.24 10.89 17.27
N LEU A 22 22.23 10.75 16.37
CA LEU A 22 22.05 9.98 15.13
C LEU A 22 21.84 8.50 15.45
N PHE A 23 22.63 7.90 16.34
CA PHE A 23 22.44 6.53 16.80
C PHE A 23 21.13 6.32 17.54
N ALA A 24 20.67 7.28 18.34
CA ALA A 24 19.38 7.19 19.03
C ALA A 24 18.22 7.26 18.03
N SER A 25 18.30 8.13 17.01
CA SER A 25 17.28 8.24 15.97
C SER A 25 17.25 7.01 15.05
N GLU A 26 18.39 6.39 14.76
CA GLU A 26 18.46 5.10 14.05
C GLU A 26 17.89 3.96 14.89
N GLN A 27 18.14 3.93 16.20
CA GLN A 27 17.54 2.93 17.09
C GLN A 27 16.03 3.11 17.26
N GLU A 28 15.52 4.32 17.33
CA GLU A 28 14.07 4.58 17.38
C GLU A 28 13.38 4.15 16.05
N GLN A 29 14.05 4.30 14.91
CA GLN A 29 13.55 3.78 13.63
C GLN A 29 13.58 2.24 13.56
N SER A 30 14.47 1.57 14.29
CA SER A 30 14.62 0.10 14.26
C SER A 30 13.61 -0.66 15.15
N VAL A 31 12.82 0.03 15.97
CA VAL A 31 11.84 -0.58 16.91
C VAL A 31 10.39 -0.36 16.42
N GLN A 32 10.18 0.01 15.15
CA GLN A 32 8.83 0.07 14.62
C GLN A 32 8.23 -1.34 14.57
N ALA A 33 7.07 -1.52 15.21
CA ALA A 33 6.33 -2.78 15.12
C ALA A 33 6.11 -3.16 13.65
N PRO A 34 6.26 -4.44 13.28
CA PRO A 34 6.09 -4.85 11.88
C PRO A 34 4.69 -4.47 11.40
N ARG A 35 4.62 -3.84 10.23
CA ARG A 35 3.38 -3.41 9.62
C ARG A 35 2.52 -4.61 9.28
N ARG A 36 1.23 -4.51 9.56
CA ARG A 36 0.28 -5.61 9.38
C ARG A 36 -0.44 -5.49 8.05
N ALA A 37 -0.63 -6.61 7.37
CA ALA A 37 -1.34 -6.66 6.09
C ALA A 37 -2.40 -7.76 6.06
N LEU A 38 -3.51 -7.47 5.38
CA LEU A 38 -4.54 -8.45 5.01
C LEU A 38 -4.59 -8.58 3.49
N VAL A 39 -4.55 -9.82 2.99
CA VAL A 39 -4.72 -10.11 1.56
C VAL A 39 -6.16 -10.56 1.29
N VAL A 40 -6.79 -9.98 0.27
CA VAL A 40 -8.14 -10.33 -0.18
C VAL A 40 -8.09 -10.77 -1.64
N ILE A 41 -8.21 -12.07 -1.90
CA ILE A 41 -8.28 -12.62 -3.25
C ILE A 41 -9.72 -12.62 -3.71
N VAL A 42 -10.00 -11.94 -4.81
CA VAL A 42 -11.34 -11.83 -5.39
C VAL A 42 -11.45 -12.75 -6.60
N THR A 43 -12.19 -13.84 -6.45
CA THR A 43 -12.44 -14.81 -7.52
C THR A 43 -13.75 -15.56 -7.30
N ASP A 44 -14.43 -15.93 -8.37
CA ASP A 44 -15.60 -16.82 -8.31
C ASP A 44 -15.19 -18.30 -8.33
N TYR A 45 -13.93 -18.57 -8.64
CA TYR A 45 -13.34 -19.91 -8.74
C TYR A 45 -12.21 -20.05 -7.72
N PRO A 46 -12.53 -20.53 -6.49
CA PRO A 46 -11.52 -20.79 -5.46
C PRO A 46 -10.80 -22.11 -5.78
N ASP A 47 -9.91 -22.05 -6.75
CA ASP A 47 -9.08 -23.16 -7.22
C ASP A 47 -7.63 -23.03 -6.71
N ASP A 48 -6.76 -23.94 -7.15
CA ASP A 48 -5.35 -23.92 -6.81
C ASP A 48 -4.66 -22.62 -7.24
N THR A 49 -5.12 -21.98 -8.32
CA THR A 49 -4.59 -20.70 -8.80
C THR A 49 -4.83 -19.56 -7.80
N ALA A 50 -6.00 -19.55 -7.16
CA ALA A 50 -6.31 -18.56 -6.12
C ALA A 50 -5.43 -18.77 -4.88
N GLN A 51 -5.18 -20.02 -4.51
CA GLN A 51 -4.29 -20.36 -3.40
C GLN A 51 -2.83 -20.01 -3.70
N ASP A 52 -2.36 -20.30 -4.92
CA ASP A 52 -1.02 -19.92 -5.37
C ASP A 52 -0.82 -18.40 -5.40
N THR A 53 -1.84 -17.64 -5.83
CA THR A 53 -1.82 -16.17 -5.79
C THR A 53 -1.77 -15.66 -4.35
N SER A 54 -2.54 -16.25 -3.47
CA SER A 54 -2.54 -15.94 -2.04
C SER A 54 -1.17 -16.16 -1.40
N ARG A 55 -0.55 -17.32 -1.68
CA ARG A 55 0.78 -17.65 -1.19
C ARG A 55 1.83 -16.68 -1.73
N LEU A 56 1.82 -16.43 -3.05
CA LEU A 56 2.74 -15.48 -3.69
C LEU A 56 2.64 -14.08 -3.06
N ALA A 57 1.41 -13.57 -2.88
CA ALA A 57 1.20 -12.27 -2.26
C ALA A 57 1.71 -12.22 -0.82
N GLY A 58 1.48 -13.30 -0.05
CA GLY A 58 1.99 -13.42 1.31
C GLY A 58 3.51 -13.43 1.39
N GLU A 59 4.17 -14.18 0.50
CA GLU A 59 5.64 -14.21 0.40
C GLU A 59 6.21 -12.83 0.08
N LEU A 60 5.67 -12.16 -0.96
CA LEU A 60 6.12 -10.83 -1.37
C LEU A 60 5.86 -9.75 -0.30
N LEU A 61 4.75 -9.83 0.43
CA LEU A 61 4.47 -8.93 1.54
C LEU A 61 5.45 -9.16 2.71
N SER A 62 5.79 -10.42 3.00
CA SER A 62 6.78 -10.73 4.03
C SER A 62 8.18 -10.24 3.66
N GLU A 63 8.58 -10.36 2.40
CA GLU A 63 9.82 -9.77 1.87
C GLU A 63 9.80 -8.23 1.95
N ALA A 64 8.62 -7.63 1.86
CA ALA A 64 8.38 -6.20 1.99
C ALA A 64 8.16 -5.73 3.45
N GLU A 65 8.57 -6.53 4.43
CA GLU A 65 8.51 -6.23 5.87
C GLU A 65 7.09 -6.06 6.45
N PHE A 66 6.08 -6.68 5.81
CA PHE A 66 4.75 -6.79 6.36
C PHE A 66 4.55 -8.13 7.09
N ASN A 67 3.92 -8.07 8.25
CA ASN A 67 3.33 -9.23 8.89
C ASN A 67 1.94 -9.49 8.30
N VAL A 68 1.78 -10.61 7.61
CA VAL A 68 0.51 -10.95 6.96
C VAL A 68 -0.40 -11.63 7.98
N ASP A 69 -1.43 -10.93 8.44
CA ASP A 69 -2.41 -11.45 9.41
C ASP A 69 -3.24 -12.60 8.83
N GLY A 70 -3.41 -12.60 7.51
CA GLY A 70 -4.13 -13.65 6.81
C GLY A 70 -4.40 -13.32 5.35
N ALA A 71 -4.90 -14.32 4.64
CA ALA A 71 -5.39 -14.18 3.28
C ALA A 71 -6.79 -14.79 3.21
N VAL A 72 -7.75 -14.03 2.65
CA VAL A 72 -9.13 -14.48 2.49
C VAL A 72 -9.50 -14.51 1.02
N ILE A 73 -10.18 -15.57 0.61
CA ILE A 73 -10.71 -15.71 -0.75
C ILE A 73 -12.20 -15.40 -0.72
N VAL A 74 -12.63 -14.43 -1.52
CA VAL A 74 -14.01 -13.98 -1.58
C VAL A 74 -14.54 -14.02 -3.02
N ARG A 75 -15.84 -14.29 -3.14
CA ARG A 75 -16.52 -14.22 -4.43
C ARG A 75 -16.63 -12.79 -4.94
N SER A 76 -16.70 -12.64 -6.28
CA SER A 76 -16.85 -11.37 -7.01
C SER A 76 -18.22 -10.69 -6.77
N LYS A 77 -18.59 -10.52 -5.50
CA LYS A 77 -19.79 -9.81 -5.07
C LYS A 77 -19.37 -8.58 -4.28
N LYS A 78 -19.87 -7.40 -4.69
CA LYS A 78 -19.54 -6.12 -4.04
C LYS A 78 -19.65 -6.18 -2.51
N SER A 79 -20.72 -6.78 -1.98
CA SER A 79 -20.93 -6.91 -0.52
C SER A 79 -19.88 -7.78 0.17
N LYS A 80 -19.44 -8.87 -0.47
CA LYS A 80 -18.43 -9.77 0.11
C LYS A 80 -17.05 -9.16 0.07
N ILE A 81 -16.69 -8.50 -1.03
CA ILE A 81 -15.43 -7.78 -1.17
C ILE A 81 -15.39 -6.65 -0.13
N ARG A 82 -16.44 -5.83 -0.06
CA ARG A 82 -16.57 -4.76 0.92
C ARG A 82 -16.42 -5.27 2.35
N GLN A 83 -17.12 -6.34 2.73
CA GLN A 83 -17.05 -6.95 4.06
C GLN A 83 -15.63 -7.38 4.42
N ALA A 84 -14.90 -7.99 3.46
CA ALA A 84 -13.51 -8.41 3.69
C ALA A 84 -12.58 -7.21 3.91
N ILE A 85 -12.74 -6.14 3.13
CA ILE A 85 -11.97 -4.89 3.30
C ILE A 85 -12.28 -4.25 4.64
N GLU A 86 -13.56 -4.10 4.99
CA GLU A 86 -14.00 -3.54 6.28
C GLU A 86 -13.45 -4.34 7.46
N THR A 87 -13.37 -5.67 7.34
CA THR A 87 -12.76 -6.53 8.38
C THR A 87 -11.29 -6.17 8.61
N GLY A 88 -10.52 -5.92 7.56
CA GLY A 88 -9.14 -5.47 7.67
C GLY A 88 -9.04 -4.09 8.34
N VAL A 89 -9.86 -3.13 7.90
CA VAL A 89 -9.89 -1.78 8.46
C VAL A 89 -10.24 -1.81 9.96
N VAL A 90 -11.29 -2.53 10.34
CA VAL A 90 -11.70 -2.68 11.75
C VAL A 90 -10.64 -3.43 12.56
N GLY A 91 -9.96 -4.40 11.94
CA GLY A 91 -8.84 -5.13 12.53
C GLY A 91 -7.57 -4.29 12.71
N GLY A 92 -7.54 -3.06 12.20
CA GLY A 92 -6.43 -2.12 12.34
C GLY A 92 -5.17 -2.59 11.62
N VAL A 93 -5.30 -3.22 10.45
CA VAL A 93 -4.13 -3.53 9.61
C VAL A 93 -3.66 -2.26 8.90
N ASP A 94 -2.36 -2.16 8.64
CA ASP A 94 -1.77 -1.02 7.93
C ASP A 94 -2.07 -1.07 6.42
N LEU A 95 -2.20 -2.29 5.86
CA LEU A 95 -2.49 -2.51 4.45
C LEU A 95 -3.59 -3.54 4.24
N VAL A 96 -4.59 -3.23 3.43
CA VAL A 96 -5.48 -4.19 2.79
C VAL A 96 -5.14 -4.27 1.30
N LEU A 97 -4.60 -5.40 0.87
CA LEU A 97 -4.28 -5.67 -0.52
C LEU A 97 -5.38 -6.54 -1.14
N THR A 98 -6.13 -6.00 -2.09
CA THR A 98 -7.10 -6.81 -2.85
C THR A 98 -6.51 -7.21 -4.19
N ILE A 99 -6.67 -8.46 -4.59
CA ILE A 99 -6.16 -9.00 -5.84
C ILE A 99 -7.30 -9.60 -6.65
N GLY A 100 -7.53 -9.08 -7.86
CA GLY A 100 -8.56 -9.52 -8.78
C GLY A 100 -9.83 -8.69 -8.76
N GLY A 101 -10.74 -8.96 -9.69
CA GLY A 101 -12.01 -8.25 -9.86
C GLY A 101 -11.85 -6.77 -10.24
N THR A 102 -10.74 -6.40 -10.90
CA THR A 102 -10.42 -5.02 -11.31
C THR A 102 -10.60 -4.77 -12.80
N GLY A 103 -11.05 -5.75 -13.57
CA GLY A 103 -11.29 -5.62 -15.00
C GLY A 103 -12.58 -4.87 -15.34
N VAL A 104 -13.01 -5.00 -16.61
CA VAL A 104 -14.21 -4.33 -17.16
C VAL A 104 -15.43 -5.25 -17.25
N GLY A 105 -15.29 -6.48 -16.77
CA GLY A 105 -16.37 -7.46 -16.81
C GLY A 105 -17.50 -7.14 -15.82
N PRO A 106 -18.69 -7.71 -16.05
CA PRO A 106 -19.88 -7.43 -15.23
C PRO A 106 -19.73 -7.90 -13.78
N ARG A 107 -18.79 -8.82 -13.52
CA ARG A 107 -18.48 -9.35 -12.18
C ARG A 107 -17.30 -8.65 -11.51
N ASP A 108 -16.55 -7.82 -12.22
CA ASP A 108 -15.43 -7.04 -11.68
C ASP A 108 -15.97 -5.88 -10.83
N LYS A 109 -16.05 -6.10 -9.52
CA LYS A 109 -16.68 -5.18 -8.55
C LYS A 109 -15.73 -4.70 -7.45
N THR A 110 -14.45 -5.04 -7.56
CA THR A 110 -13.45 -4.67 -6.54
C THR A 110 -13.30 -3.15 -6.40
N PRO A 111 -13.17 -2.36 -7.48
CA PRO A 111 -13.06 -0.90 -7.34
C PRO A 111 -14.28 -0.26 -6.68
N GLU A 112 -15.49 -0.71 -7.06
CA GLU A 112 -16.75 -0.20 -6.51
C GLU A 112 -16.95 -0.59 -5.03
N ALA A 113 -16.46 -1.77 -4.64
CA ALA A 113 -16.48 -2.21 -3.25
C ALA A 113 -15.49 -1.40 -2.41
N THR A 114 -14.27 -1.23 -2.90
CA THR A 114 -13.21 -0.47 -2.26
C THR A 114 -13.60 1.00 -2.08
N ARG A 115 -14.14 1.64 -3.13
CA ARG A 115 -14.57 3.04 -3.07
C ARG A 115 -15.60 3.30 -1.97
N ALA A 116 -16.44 2.33 -1.66
CA ALA A 116 -17.44 2.46 -0.61
C ALA A 116 -16.87 2.41 0.82
N VAL A 117 -15.60 2.05 0.97
CA VAL A 117 -14.88 1.98 2.26
C VAL A 117 -13.88 3.11 2.41
N LEU A 118 -13.36 3.65 1.31
CA LEU A 118 -12.34 4.69 1.34
C LEU A 118 -12.87 6.02 1.88
N ASP A 119 -12.15 6.62 2.81
CA ASP A 119 -12.35 7.99 3.26
C ASP A 119 -11.70 8.97 2.28
N GLN A 120 -10.48 8.65 1.82
CA GLN A 120 -9.71 9.45 0.88
C GLN A 120 -9.12 8.61 -0.24
N MET A 121 -9.18 9.11 -1.46
CA MET A 121 -8.54 8.51 -2.62
C MET A 121 -7.08 8.94 -2.72
N VAL A 122 -6.18 7.99 -3.00
CA VAL A 122 -4.77 8.25 -3.34
C VAL A 122 -4.49 7.72 -4.75
N PRO A 123 -4.96 8.40 -5.80
CA PRO A 123 -4.94 7.88 -7.17
C PRO A 123 -3.53 7.65 -7.71
N GLY A 124 -2.51 8.31 -7.16
CA GLY A 124 -1.11 8.17 -7.57
C GLY A 124 -0.58 6.76 -7.42
N VAL A 125 -0.97 6.02 -6.38
CA VAL A 125 -0.57 4.60 -6.19
C VAL A 125 -1.12 3.74 -7.32
N ALA A 126 -2.43 3.81 -7.60
CA ALA A 126 -3.05 3.06 -8.68
C ALA A 126 -2.50 3.45 -10.06
N GLN A 127 -2.11 4.71 -10.25
CA GLN A 127 -1.47 5.17 -11.48
C GLN A 127 -0.05 4.60 -11.62
N ALA A 128 0.74 4.58 -10.56
CA ALA A 128 2.07 3.98 -10.55
C ALA A 128 2.01 2.49 -10.93
N LEU A 129 1.06 1.75 -10.35
CA LEU A 129 0.83 0.34 -10.68
C LEU A 129 0.52 0.12 -12.16
N ARG A 130 -0.32 0.96 -12.76
CA ARG A 130 -0.63 0.89 -14.19
C ARG A 130 0.56 1.21 -15.07
N SER A 131 1.32 2.24 -14.73
CA SER A 131 2.53 2.65 -15.48
C SER A 131 3.61 1.58 -15.41
N SER A 132 3.86 1.00 -14.25
CA SER A 132 4.81 -0.09 -14.06
C SER A 132 4.36 -1.35 -14.80
N GLY A 133 3.08 -1.71 -14.70
CA GLY A 133 2.50 -2.82 -15.42
C GLY A 133 2.64 -2.69 -16.95
N GLN A 134 2.53 -1.48 -17.48
CA GLN A 134 2.78 -1.22 -18.89
C GLN A 134 4.24 -1.50 -19.26
N ALA A 135 5.17 -1.06 -18.44
CA ALA A 135 6.61 -1.24 -18.71
C ALA A 135 7.03 -2.71 -18.67
N CYS A 136 6.43 -3.53 -17.81
CA CYS A 136 6.72 -4.96 -17.71
C CYS A 136 5.84 -5.86 -18.58
N GLY A 137 4.91 -5.29 -19.37
CA GLY A 137 4.02 -6.02 -20.26
C GLY A 137 2.84 -6.73 -19.58
N ALA A 138 2.52 -6.37 -18.34
CA ALA A 138 1.32 -6.85 -17.63
C ALA A 138 0.07 -6.10 -18.13
N VAL A 139 -0.54 -6.57 -19.22
CA VAL A 139 -1.64 -5.88 -19.90
C VAL A 139 -2.87 -5.68 -18.99
N ASP A 140 -3.17 -6.66 -18.15
CA ASP A 140 -4.28 -6.58 -17.19
C ASP A 140 -4.03 -5.55 -16.08
N ALA A 141 -2.78 -5.30 -15.69
CA ALA A 141 -2.42 -4.21 -14.80
C ALA A 141 -2.67 -2.85 -15.46
N CYS A 142 -2.27 -2.66 -16.72
CA CYS A 142 -2.50 -1.42 -17.45
C CYS A 142 -3.98 -1.07 -17.61
N THR A 143 -4.80 -2.08 -17.92
CA THR A 143 -6.24 -1.93 -18.15
C THR A 143 -7.08 -2.04 -16.88
N SER A 144 -6.43 -2.24 -15.74
CA SER A 144 -7.08 -2.33 -14.44
C SER A 144 -7.80 -1.04 -14.07
N ARG A 145 -9.05 -1.18 -13.60
CA ARG A 145 -9.82 -0.10 -12.96
C ARG A 145 -9.53 0.02 -11.47
N GLY A 146 -8.54 -0.71 -10.97
CA GLY A 146 -8.14 -0.69 -9.56
C GLY A 146 -7.93 0.72 -9.04
N ILE A 147 -8.30 0.91 -7.79
CA ILE A 147 -8.15 2.17 -7.06
C ILE A 147 -7.32 1.96 -5.81
N SER A 148 -6.86 3.05 -5.24
CA SER A 148 -6.11 3.08 -4.00
C SER A 148 -6.52 4.28 -3.15
N GLY A 149 -6.36 4.15 -1.85
CA GLY A 149 -6.71 5.20 -0.90
C GLY A 149 -6.51 4.76 0.53
N VAL A 150 -7.08 5.52 1.44
CA VAL A 150 -7.01 5.27 2.88
C VAL A 150 -8.39 5.23 3.51
N SER A 151 -8.54 4.42 4.55
CA SER A 151 -9.70 4.40 5.43
C SER A 151 -9.21 4.31 6.87
N GLY A 152 -9.45 5.35 7.66
CA GLY A 152 -8.80 5.52 8.95
C GLY A 152 -7.27 5.51 8.82
N SER A 153 -6.60 4.60 9.50
CA SER A 153 -5.15 4.38 9.42
C SER A 153 -4.73 3.29 8.42
N THR A 154 -5.66 2.70 7.68
CA THR A 154 -5.42 1.59 6.75
C THR A 154 -5.28 2.09 5.33
N VAL A 155 -4.19 1.71 4.66
CA VAL A 155 -4.02 1.87 3.21
C VAL A 155 -4.70 0.71 2.49
N ILE A 156 -5.47 0.99 1.45
CA ILE A 156 -6.18 -0.02 0.65
C ILE A 156 -5.74 0.12 -0.80
N VAL A 157 -5.30 -0.99 -1.40
CA VAL A 157 -4.82 -1.01 -2.80
C VAL A 157 -5.44 -2.18 -3.55
N ASN A 158 -5.93 -1.91 -4.77
CA ASN A 158 -6.40 -2.96 -5.67
C ASN A 158 -5.33 -3.29 -6.72
N VAL A 159 -5.04 -4.58 -6.89
CA VAL A 159 -4.10 -5.12 -7.87
C VAL A 159 -4.82 -6.09 -8.81
N ALA A 160 -4.43 -6.12 -10.08
CA ALA A 160 -4.94 -7.09 -11.04
C ALA A 160 -4.45 -8.52 -10.70
N SER A 161 -5.16 -9.55 -11.21
CA SER A 161 -5.00 -10.92 -10.76
C SER A 161 -3.88 -11.71 -11.42
N SER A 162 -3.29 -11.23 -12.53
CA SER A 162 -2.21 -11.97 -13.17
C SER A 162 -0.95 -12.03 -12.30
N ARG A 163 -0.22 -13.11 -12.42
CA ARG A 163 1.03 -13.31 -11.68
C ARG A 163 2.06 -12.19 -11.97
N ALA A 164 2.09 -11.70 -13.21
CA ALA A 164 2.93 -10.57 -13.60
C ALA A 164 2.50 -9.28 -12.88
N ALA A 165 1.20 -8.98 -12.87
CA ALA A 165 0.65 -7.81 -12.18
C ALA A 165 0.87 -7.84 -10.67
N VAL A 166 0.76 -9.02 -10.05
CA VAL A 166 1.01 -9.17 -8.61
C VAL A 166 2.48 -8.92 -8.29
N ARG A 167 3.42 -9.52 -9.03
CA ARG A 167 4.86 -9.34 -8.78
C ARG A 167 5.31 -7.90 -9.01
N ASP A 168 4.96 -7.34 -10.16
CA ASP A 168 5.29 -5.97 -10.52
C ASP A 168 4.59 -4.98 -9.57
N GLY A 169 3.31 -5.23 -9.29
CA GLY A 169 2.53 -4.44 -8.37
C GLY A 169 3.15 -4.37 -6.98
N MET A 170 3.60 -5.50 -6.43
CA MET A 170 4.24 -5.52 -5.11
C MET A 170 5.53 -4.73 -5.08
N ALA A 171 6.39 -4.87 -6.08
CA ALA A 171 7.62 -4.09 -6.18
C ALA A 171 7.36 -2.58 -6.23
N THR A 172 6.30 -2.18 -6.96
CA THR A 172 5.94 -0.77 -7.13
C THR A 172 5.24 -0.18 -5.90
N LEU A 173 4.29 -0.92 -5.30
CA LEU A 173 3.47 -0.38 -4.21
C LEU A 173 4.20 -0.33 -2.87
N THR A 174 5.16 -1.22 -2.62
CA THR A 174 5.83 -1.35 -1.32
C THR A 174 6.35 -0.01 -0.78
N PRO A 175 7.23 0.74 -1.48
CA PRO A 175 7.73 2.00 -0.96
C PRO A 175 6.63 3.06 -0.81
N LEU A 176 5.60 3.03 -1.66
CA LEU A 176 4.49 3.99 -1.60
C LEU A 176 3.59 3.73 -0.39
N VAL A 177 3.32 2.47 -0.10
CA VAL A 177 2.51 2.09 1.07
C VAL A 177 3.25 2.41 2.37
N HIS A 178 4.54 2.08 2.45
CA HIS A 178 5.35 2.42 3.62
C HIS A 178 5.32 3.92 3.89
N HIS A 179 5.49 4.75 2.87
CA HIS A 179 5.41 6.20 3.00
C HIS A 179 4.03 6.68 3.50
N LEU A 180 2.94 6.12 2.95
CA LEU A 180 1.59 6.49 3.37
C LEU A 180 1.31 6.09 4.82
N VAL A 181 1.73 4.89 5.23
CA VAL A 181 1.57 4.43 6.63
C VAL A 181 2.32 5.35 7.58
N ASP A 182 3.56 5.76 7.25
CA ASP A 182 4.32 6.72 8.05
C ASP A 182 3.60 8.06 8.21
N GLN A 183 3.00 8.55 7.12
CA GLN A 183 2.21 9.79 7.18
C GLN A 183 0.98 9.66 8.08
N LEU A 184 0.27 8.54 7.99
CA LEU A 184 -0.93 8.28 8.78
C LEU A 184 -0.60 8.17 10.28
N GLN A 185 0.50 7.50 10.63
CA GLN A 185 0.95 7.36 12.01
C GLN A 185 1.39 8.69 12.62
N LYS A 186 2.12 9.52 11.86
CA LYS A 186 2.54 10.86 12.31
C LYS A 186 1.36 11.84 12.50
N SER A 187 0.27 11.64 11.77
CA SER A 187 -0.92 12.50 11.87
C SER A 187 -1.86 12.11 13.01
N SER A 188 -1.60 10.99 13.67
CA SER A 188 -2.41 10.44 14.77
C SER A 188 -1.89 10.84 16.15
N VAL A 189 -0.82 11.64 16.21
CA VAL A 189 -0.20 12.23 17.43
C VAL A 189 -0.59 13.75 17.55
#